data_406da3890d0e9342200f14686e22f38e
#
_entry.id   406da3890d0e9342200f14686e22f38e
#
_cell.length_a   1.000
_cell.length_b   1.000
_cell.length_c   1.000
_cell.angle_alpha   90.00
_cell.angle_beta   90.00
_cell.angle_gamma   90.00
#
_symmetry.space_group_name_H-M   'P 1'
#
loop_
_entity.id
_entity.type
_entity.pdbx_description
1 polymer ?
#
loop_
_entity_poly.entity_id
_entity_poly.type
_entity_poly.pdbx_seq_one_letter_code
_entity_poly.pdbx_strand_id
1 'polypeptide(L)'
;MLDEKKEYRAGLLYFMISAIIWGFIPVYWKALIPISALMIVLYRIVLVGITAFIAALMFYGVPALKKPWSQKGAILKIIAAGFFITINWSTYIYAVSAKYVIQLGLGYYIQPLMICAFGIILFKERPRKLKYLSLFLALCGVLILLFHFKEVPAVALLIAASFAAYSAIKRHLRMDAQVSLFYETVFFAPFALAAVVYFEMSGNGAWGVGQPYQYGLLLLTGLMTAVPLGFFTMAANRIDLVTLGILGYIPPSIVLLLGIFVFKEPFDIIQFISFLVIWAGLAIYACDEIKNSKNRR
;
A
#
# COMPACT_ATOMS: atom_id res chain seq x y z
N MET A 1 11.86 8.84 26.30
CA MET A 1 10.42 9.22 26.38
C MET A 1 10.02 10.37 25.46
N LEU A 2 10.62 11.58 25.55
CA LEU A 2 10.26 12.69 24.63
C LEU A 2 10.58 12.36 23.16
N ASP A 3 11.68 11.69 22.91
CA ASP A 3 12.15 11.32 21.58
C ASP A 3 11.29 10.22 20.95
N GLU A 4 10.91 9.19 21.71
CA GLU A 4 10.00 8.12 21.24
C GLU A 4 8.62 8.66 20.88
N LYS A 5 8.13 9.65 21.62
CA LYS A 5 6.85 10.30 21.36
C LYS A 5 6.88 11.13 20.07
N LYS A 6 8.01 11.81 19.83
CA LYS A 6 8.25 12.58 18.61
C LYS A 6 8.32 11.63 17.40
N GLU A 7 9.05 10.53 17.52
CA GLU A 7 9.14 9.48 16.48
C GLU A 7 7.78 8.84 16.17
N TYR A 8 6.99 8.50 17.20
CA TYR A 8 5.65 7.95 17.00
C TYR A 8 4.72 8.93 16.26
N ARG A 9 4.72 10.22 16.64
CA ARG A 9 3.94 11.27 15.95
C ARG A 9 4.39 11.45 14.51
N ALA A 10 5.71 11.45 14.26
CA ALA A 10 6.25 11.49 12.92
C ALA A 10 5.77 10.26 12.09
N GLY A 11 5.74 9.07 12.69
CA GLY A 11 5.22 7.86 12.06
C GLY A 11 3.74 7.98 11.66
N LEU A 12 2.90 8.55 12.55
CA LEU A 12 1.50 8.83 12.22
C LEU A 12 1.36 9.82 11.04
N LEU A 13 2.15 10.90 11.06
CA LEU A 13 2.15 11.89 9.98
C LEU A 13 2.58 11.28 8.65
N TYR A 14 3.66 10.49 8.64
CA TYR A 14 4.12 9.80 7.43
C TYR A 14 3.05 8.85 6.89
N PHE A 15 2.38 8.13 7.77
CA PHE A 15 1.28 7.27 7.31
C PHE A 15 0.13 8.08 6.71
N MET A 16 -0.27 9.18 7.34
CA MET A 16 -1.34 10.04 6.83
C MET A 16 -1.02 10.59 5.43
N ILE A 17 0.22 11.04 5.19
CA ILE A 17 0.65 11.49 3.87
C ILE A 17 0.54 10.35 2.86
N SER A 18 1.06 9.17 3.18
CA SER A 18 0.96 7.99 2.34
C SER A 18 -0.49 7.62 2.02
N ALA A 19 -1.35 7.60 3.04
CA ALA A 19 -2.75 7.22 2.94
C ALA A 19 -3.56 8.18 2.06
N ILE A 20 -3.32 9.48 2.18
CA ILE A 20 -3.97 10.51 1.34
C ILE A 20 -3.54 10.31 -0.13
N ILE A 21 -2.25 10.15 -0.40
CA ILE A 21 -1.76 9.92 -1.76
C ILE A 21 -2.39 8.65 -2.34
N TRP A 22 -2.39 7.53 -1.60
CA TRP A 22 -3.00 6.29 -2.06
C TRP A 22 -4.52 6.41 -2.25
N GLY A 23 -5.20 7.19 -1.42
CA GLY A 23 -6.63 7.44 -1.56
C GLY A 23 -6.98 8.16 -2.87
N PHE A 24 -6.14 9.10 -3.32
CA PHE A 24 -6.35 9.84 -4.56
C PHE A 24 -5.73 9.18 -5.81
N ILE A 25 -4.90 8.17 -5.64
CA ILE A 25 -4.18 7.52 -6.75
C ILE A 25 -5.10 6.94 -7.85
N PRO A 26 -6.35 6.50 -7.60
CA PRO A 26 -7.27 6.05 -8.66
C PRO A 26 -7.56 7.12 -9.71
N VAL A 27 -7.58 8.40 -9.31
CA VAL A 27 -7.74 9.53 -10.27
C VAL A 27 -6.58 9.55 -11.27
N TYR A 28 -5.37 9.34 -10.77
CA TYR A 28 -4.18 9.27 -11.60
C TYR A 28 -4.19 8.04 -12.54
N TRP A 29 -4.54 6.84 -12.04
CA TRP A 29 -4.62 5.65 -12.89
C TRP A 29 -5.69 5.79 -13.96
N LYS A 30 -6.82 6.42 -13.64
CA LYS A 30 -7.90 6.66 -14.61
C LYS A 30 -7.46 7.60 -15.74
N ALA A 31 -6.58 8.56 -15.47
CA ALA A 31 -6.02 9.48 -16.47
C ALA A 31 -5.08 8.78 -17.48
N LEU A 32 -4.59 7.57 -17.16
CA LEU A 32 -3.73 6.78 -18.05
C LEU A 32 -4.51 5.90 -19.04
N ILE A 33 -5.83 5.78 -18.95
CA ILE A 33 -6.65 5.09 -19.95
C ILE A 33 -6.54 5.83 -21.30
N PRO A 34 -6.21 5.14 -22.43
CA PRO A 34 -6.38 3.71 -22.70
C PRO A 34 -5.14 2.81 -22.54
N ILE A 35 -4.03 3.28 -21.95
CA ILE A 35 -2.86 2.44 -21.73
C ILE A 35 -3.23 1.24 -20.84
N SER A 36 -2.85 0.03 -21.26
CA SER A 36 -3.23 -1.19 -20.54
C SER A 36 -2.64 -1.25 -19.12
N ALA A 37 -3.38 -1.85 -18.18
CA ALA A 37 -2.93 -2.00 -16.80
C ALA A 37 -1.60 -2.77 -16.71
N LEU A 38 -1.36 -3.75 -17.58
CA LEU A 38 -0.11 -4.50 -17.66
C LEU A 38 1.06 -3.56 -17.97
N MET A 39 0.94 -2.73 -19.01
CA MET A 39 1.98 -1.77 -19.39
C MET A 39 2.26 -0.77 -18.27
N ILE A 40 1.20 -0.23 -17.65
CA ILE A 40 1.34 0.70 -16.52
C ILE A 40 2.18 0.06 -15.40
N VAL A 41 1.94 -1.22 -15.06
CA VAL A 41 2.69 -1.88 -13.98
C VAL A 41 4.11 -2.23 -14.38
N LEU A 42 4.36 -2.67 -15.62
CA LEU A 42 5.72 -2.94 -16.10
C LEU A 42 6.59 -1.66 -16.07
N TYR A 43 6.07 -0.55 -16.61
CA TYR A 43 6.73 0.75 -16.50
C TYR A 43 6.92 1.18 -15.05
N ARG A 44 5.91 0.99 -14.20
CA ARG A 44 5.96 1.33 -12.78
C ARG A 44 7.09 0.59 -12.06
N ILE A 45 7.27 -0.72 -12.28
CA ILE A 45 8.35 -1.49 -11.63
C ILE A 45 9.72 -0.90 -11.98
N VAL A 46 9.98 -0.63 -13.25
CA VAL A 46 11.24 -0.04 -13.71
C VAL A 46 11.44 1.36 -13.12
N LEU A 47 10.42 2.20 -13.23
CA LEU A 47 10.51 3.61 -12.82
C LEU A 47 10.55 3.79 -11.30
N VAL A 48 9.93 2.89 -10.52
CA VAL A 48 10.07 2.86 -9.06
C VAL A 48 11.52 2.55 -8.68
N GLY A 49 12.16 1.60 -9.35
CA GLY A 49 13.57 1.29 -9.12
C GLY A 49 14.48 2.50 -9.37
N ILE A 50 14.28 3.18 -10.50
CA ILE A 50 15.04 4.39 -10.86
C ILE A 50 14.77 5.51 -9.85
N THR A 51 13.51 5.79 -9.53
CA THR A 51 13.12 6.85 -8.58
C THR A 51 13.69 6.57 -7.19
N ALA A 52 13.58 5.33 -6.71
CA ALA A 52 14.11 4.94 -5.40
C ALA A 52 15.64 5.01 -5.36
N PHE A 53 16.32 4.65 -6.43
CA PHE A 53 17.78 4.80 -6.55
C PHE A 53 18.21 6.26 -6.46
N ILE A 54 17.61 7.13 -7.26
CA ILE A 54 17.91 8.57 -7.24
C ILE A 54 17.62 9.15 -5.85
N ALA A 55 16.47 8.85 -5.26
CA ALA A 55 16.10 9.31 -3.93
C ALA A 55 17.04 8.77 -2.84
N ALA A 56 17.46 7.50 -2.95
CA ALA A 56 18.44 6.92 -2.02
C ALA A 56 19.78 7.64 -2.08
N LEU A 57 20.26 7.98 -3.28
CA LEU A 57 21.48 8.76 -3.45
C LEU A 57 21.35 10.18 -2.91
N MET A 58 20.23 10.86 -3.19
CA MET A 58 20.01 12.25 -2.77
C MET A 58 19.84 12.39 -1.26
N PHE A 59 19.10 11.50 -0.61
CA PHE A 59 18.76 11.65 0.81
C PHE A 59 19.73 10.93 1.75
N TYR A 60 20.38 9.85 1.29
CA TYR A 60 21.19 8.99 2.18
C TYR A 60 22.64 8.79 1.68
N GLY A 61 22.91 9.14 0.42
CA GLY A 61 24.23 9.01 -0.21
C GLY A 61 24.65 7.58 -0.54
N VAL A 62 25.79 7.45 -1.21
CA VAL A 62 26.33 6.15 -1.66
C VAL A 62 26.59 5.16 -0.52
N PRO A 63 27.06 5.57 0.69
CA PRO A 63 27.29 4.62 1.77
C PRO A 63 26.02 3.89 2.22
N ALA A 64 24.85 4.52 2.13
CA ALA A 64 23.59 3.90 2.49
C ALA A 64 23.24 2.71 1.58
N LEU A 65 23.61 2.74 0.31
CA LEU A 65 23.41 1.62 -0.62
C LEU A 65 24.23 0.38 -0.23
N LYS A 66 25.34 0.53 0.49
CA LYS A 66 26.14 -0.59 0.98
C LYS A 66 25.58 -1.21 2.27
N LYS A 67 24.76 -0.48 3.02
CA LYS A 67 24.22 -0.89 4.31
C LYS A 67 23.47 -2.22 4.32
N PRO A 68 22.62 -2.55 3.33
CA PRO A 68 21.97 -3.86 3.26
C PRO A 68 22.93 -5.04 3.21
N TRP A 69 24.08 -4.87 2.55
CA TRP A 69 25.09 -5.92 2.39
C TRP A 69 25.92 -6.15 3.66
N SER A 70 26.03 -5.15 4.53
CA SER A 70 26.75 -5.27 5.81
C SER A 70 25.88 -5.84 6.94
N GLN A 71 24.55 -5.85 6.79
CA GLN A 71 23.63 -6.36 7.80
C GLN A 71 23.23 -7.82 7.52
N LYS A 72 23.58 -8.73 8.44
CA LYS A 72 23.28 -10.16 8.28
C LYS A 72 21.80 -10.41 8.02
N GLY A 73 21.50 -11.04 6.89
CA GLY A 73 20.14 -11.42 6.48
C GLY A 73 19.27 -10.27 5.97
N ALA A 74 19.77 -9.03 5.85
CA ALA A 74 18.98 -7.91 5.33
C ALA A 74 18.60 -8.12 3.87
N ILE A 75 19.54 -8.56 3.03
CA ILE A 75 19.28 -8.82 1.61
C ILE A 75 18.17 -9.85 1.42
N LEU A 76 18.18 -10.97 2.16
CA LEU A 76 17.13 -11.98 2.05
C LEU A 76 15.76 -11.41 2.42
N LYS A 77 15.68 -10.58 3.46
CA LYS A 77 14.44 -9.90 3.86
C LYS A 77 13.97 -8.90 2.80
N ILE A 78 14.90 -8.17 2.18
CA ILE A 78 14.58 -7.24 1.09
C ILE A 78 14.06 -8.02 -0.13
N ILE A 79 14.70 -9.11 -0.52
CA ILE A 79 14.22 -9.98 -1.60
C ILE A 79 12.82 -10.50 -1.27
N ALA A 80 12.59 -10.95 -0.03
CA ALA A 80 11.26 -11.39 0.40
C ALA A 80 10.23 -10.26 0.35
N ALA A 81 10.58 -9.03 0.76
CA ALA A 81 9.70 -7.86 0.63
C ALA A 81 9.39 -7.58 -0.85
N GLY A 82 10.40 -7.57 -1.72
CA GLY A 82 10.25 -7.41 -3.16
C GLY A 82 9.38 -8.50 -3.78
N PHE A 83 9.52 -9.75 -3.35
CA PHE A 83 8.67 -10.86 -3.79
C PHE A 83 7.19 -10.64 -3.40
N PHE A 84 6.90 -10.31 -2.15
CA PHE A 84 5.53 -10.10 -1.72
C PHE A 84 4.88 -8.87 -2.35
N ILE A 85 5.60 -7.77 -2.54
CA ILE A 85 5.03 -6.60 -3.22
C ILE A 85 4.85 -6.86 -4.71
N THR A 86 5.70 -7.65 -5.35
CA THR A 86 5.54 -8.07 -6.74
C THR A 86 4.33 -8.99 -6.91
N ILE A 87 4.13 -9.96 -6.00
CA ILE A 87 2.90 -10.77 -5.98
C ILE A 87 1.67 -9.86 -5.85
N ASN A 88 1.69 -8.91 -4.92
CA ASN A 88 0.59 -7.97 -4.72
C ASN A 88 0.23 -7.22 -6.01
N TRP A 89 1.24 -6.64 -6.67
CA TRP A 89 1.03 -5.91 -7.92
C TRP A 89 0.60 -6.81 -9.08
N SER A 90 1.17 -8.02 -9.19
CA SER A 90 0.80 -9.00 -10.23
C SER A 90 -0.63 -9.50 -10.03
N THR A 91 -1.04 -9.75 -8.78
CA THR A 91 -2.41 -10.13 -8.44
C THR A 91 -3.40 -9.00 -8.76
N TYR A 92 -3.00 -7.74 -8.53
CA TYR A 92 -3.78 -6.57 -8.95
C TYR A 92 -4.02 -6.57 -10.47
N ILE A 93 -2.97 -6.76 -11.28
CA ILE A 93 -3.09 -6.82 -12.74
C ILE A 93 -4.01 -7.96 -13.16
N TYR A 94 -3.79 -9.15 -12.58
CA TYR A 94 -4.62 -10.32 -12.84
C TYR A 94 -6.09 -10.04 -12.53
N ALA A 95 -6.38 -9.45 -11.36
CA ALA A 95 -7.74 -9.11 -10.94
C ALA A 95 -8.42 -8.14 -11.93
N VAL A 96 -7.70 -7.10 -12.37
CA VAL A 96 -8.22 -6.14 -13.36
C VAL A 96 -8.46 -6.82 -14.70
N SER A 97 -7.51 -7.62 -15.20
CA SER A 97 -7.61 -8.28 -16.51
C SER A 97 -8.67 -9.37 -16.55
N ALA A 98 -8.82 -10.12 -15.45
CA ALA A 98 -9.81 -11.18 -15.31
C ALA A 98 -11.18 -10.66 -14.81
N LYS A 99 -11.37 -9.35 -14.70
CA LYS A 99 -12.60 -8.68 -14.23
C LYS A 99 -13.03 -9.04 -12.80
N TYR A 100 -12.08 -9.45 -11.92
CA TYR A 100 -12.33 -9.68 -10.49
C TYR A 100 -12.33 -8.37 -9.68
N VAL A 101 -13.06 -7.36 -10.17
CA VAL A 101 -13.06 -6.01 -9.58
C VAL A 101 -13.62 -6.00 -8.16
N ILE A 102 -14.66 -6.83 -7.91
CA ILE A 102 -15.24 -6.98 -6.56
C ILE A 102 -14.21 -7.56 -5.59
N GLN A 103 -13.52 -8.65 -5.98
CA GLN A 103 -12.49 -9.25 -5.13
C GLN A 103 -11.30 -8.32 -4.92
N LEU A 104 -10.94 -7.51 -5.90
CA LEU A 104 -9.92 -6.48 -5.77
C LEU A 104 -10.31 -5.45 -4.69
N GLY A 105 -11.54 -4.96 -4.74
CA GLY A 105 -12.09 -4.06 -3.71
C GLY A 105 -12.08 -4.71 -2.32
N LEU A 106 -12.60 -5.93 -2.18
CA LEU A 106 -12.61 -6.69 -0.93
C LEU A 106 -11.17 -6.88 -0.38
N GLY A 107 -10.19 -7.11 -1.25
CA GLY A 107 -8.79 -7.25 -0.86
C GLY A 107 -8.28 -6.03 -0.09
N TYR A 108 -8.61 -4.83 -0.54
CA TYR A 108 -8.22 -3.59 0.13
C TYR A 108 -8.95 -3.36 1.47
N TYR A 109 -10.11 -3.99 1.70
CA TYR A 109 -10.79 -3.93 3.01
C TYR A 109 -10.28 -5.01 3.97
N ILE A 110 -9.89 -6.17 3.47
CA ILE A 110 -9.31 -7.26 4.28
C ILE A 110 -7.85 -6.93 4.68
N GLN A 111 -7.11 -6.26 3.80
CA GLN A 111 -5.68 -5.94 3.98
C GLN A 111 -5.35 -5.27 5.32
N PRO A 112 -6.06 -4.23 5.78
CA PRO A 112 -5.82 -3.61 7.08
C PRO A 112 -5.98 -4.58 8.25
N LEU A 113 -6.99 -5.47 8.22
CA LEU A 113 -7.18 -6.50 9.24
C LEU A 113 -6.03 -7.50 9.25
N MET A 114 -5.53 -7.92 8.09
CA MET A 114 -4.38 -8.83 8.01
C MET A 114 -3.10 -8.19 8.53
N ILE A 115 -2.88 -6.91 8.27
CA ILE A 115 -1.74 -6.16 8.84
C ILE A 115 -1.83 -6.15 10.36
N CYS A 116 -3.02 -5.89 10.92
CA CYS A 116 -3.25 -5.94 12.37
C CYS A 116 -3.04 -7.35 12.93
N ALA A 117 -3.55 -8.37 12.27
CA ALA A 117 -3.36 -9.76 12.67
C ALA A 117 -1.86 -10.13 12.71
N PHE A 118 -1.08 -9.71 11.71
CA PHE A 118 0.37 -9.92 11.71
C PHE A 118 1.07 -9.15 12.83
N GLY A 119 0.61 -7.94 13.16
CA GLY A 119 1.10 -7.20 14.33
C GLY A 119 0.89 -7.98 15.64
N ILE A 120 -0.31 -8.50 15.85
CA ILE A 120 -0.65 -9.24 17.06
C ILE A 120 0.09 -10.60 17.10
N ILE A 121 0.08 -11.36 15.99
CA ILE A 121 0.58 -12.75 15.97
C ILE A 121 2.11 -12.77 15.88
N LEU A 122 2.71 -12.05 14.91
CA LEU A 122 4.15 -12.13 14.64
C LEU A 122 4.97 -11.24 15.56
N PHE A 123 4.45 -10.04 15.86
CA PHE A 123 5.16 -9.07 16.69
C PHE A 123 4.70 -9.08 18.16
N LYS A 124 3.69 -9.92 18.47
CA LYS A 124 3.11 -10.03 19.83
C LYS A 124 2.67 -8.66 20.37
N GLU A 125 2.22 -7.78 19.46
CA GLU A 125 1.68 -6.50 19.83
C GLU A 125 0.44 -6.67 20.71
N ARG A 126 0.34 -5.89 21.77
CA ARG A 126 -0.80 -5.93 22.72
C ARG A 126 -1.59 -4.63 22.61
N PRO A 127 -2.57 -4.57 21.70
CA PRO A 127 -3.41 -3.39 21.55
C PRO A 127 -4.19 -3.08 22.83
N ARG A 128 -4.48 -1.80 23.07
CA ARG A 128 -5.37 -1.38 24.15
C ARG A 128 -6.80 -1.81 23.86
N LYS A 129 -7.67 -1.87 24.88
CA LYS A 129 -9.06 -2.33 24.77
C LYS A 129 -9.84 -1.61 23.66
N LEU A 130 -9.65 -0.28 23.53
CA LEU A 130 -10.33 0.49 22.47
C LEU A 130 -9.79 0.19 21.07
N LYS A 131 -8.52 -0.15 20.92
CA LYS A 131 -8.00 -0.65 19.64
C LYS A 131 -8.60 -2.01 19.28
N TYR A 132 -8.80 -2.91 20.24
CA TYR A 132 -9.50 -4.18 19.99
C TYR A 132 -10.96 -3.95 19.57
N LEU A 133 -11.68 -3.00 20.20
CA LEU A 133 -13.02 -2.63 19.77
C LEU A 133 -13.04 -2.08 18.35
N SER A 134 -12.09 -1.22 17.99
CA SER A 134 -11.94 -0.70 16.64
C SER A 134 -11.71 -1.82 15.61
N LEU A 135 -10.84 -2.78 15.93
CA LEU A 135 -10.58 -3.96 15.08
C LEU A 135 -11.82 -4.85 14.95
N PHE A 136 -12.57 -5.04 16.03
CA PHE A 136 -13.80 -5.83 16.01
C PHE A 136 -14.86 -5.17 15.10
N LEU A 137 -15.05 -3.86 15.20
CA LEU A 137 -15.96 -3.13 14.31
C LEU A 137 -15.50 -3.21 12.84
N ALA A 138 -14.20 -3.05 12.59
CA ALA A 138 -13.66 -3.19 11.25
C ALA A 138 -13.90 -4.60 10.69
N LEU A 139 -13.71 -5.64 11.51
CA LEU A 139 -14.01 -7.02 11.13
C LEU A 139 -15.50 -7.21 10.81
N CYS A 140 -16.39 -6.69 11.64
CA CYS A 140 -17.84 -6.72 11.38
C CYS A 140 -18.18 -6.06 10.02
N GLY A 141 -17.64 -4.88 9.73
CA GLY A 141 -17.83 -4.20 8.46
C GLY A 141 -17.34 -5.02 7.27
N VAL A 142 -16.16 -5.62 7.37
CA VAL A 142 -15.62 -6.50 6.30
C VAL A 142 -16.47 -7.77 6.13
N LEU A 143 -16.94 -8.37 7.22
CA LEU A 143 -17.82 -9.56 7.15
C LEU A 143 -19.14 -9.23 6.46
N ILE A 144 -19.75 -8.06 6.73
CA ILE A 144 -20.96 -7.61 6.03
C ILE A 144 -20.72 -7.58 4.51
N LEU A 145 -19.59 -7.03 4.06
CA LEU A 145 -19.22 -7.00 2.64
C LEU A 145 -19.03 -8.40 2.06
N LEU A 146 -18.33 -9.28 2.77
CA LEU A 146 -18.08 -10.65 2.32
C LEU A 146 -19.38 -11.45 2.14
N PHE A 147 -20.30 -11.34 3.10
CA PHE A 147 -21.59 -12.01 3.02
C PHE A 147 -22.50 -11.40 1.93
N HIS A 148 -22.38 -10.11 1.68
CA HIS A 148 -23.15 -9.44 0.63
C HIS A 148 -22.72 -9.89 -0.77
N PHE A 149 -21.43 -9.88 -1.07
CA PHE A 149 -20.94 -10.23 -2.41
C PHE A 149 -20.97 -11.72 -2.71
N LYS A 150 -21.04 -12.60 -1.72
CA LYS A 150 -21.14 -14.06 -1.85
C LYS A 150 -20.07 -14.70 -2.76
N GLU A 151 -18.93 -14.05 -2.91
CA GLU A 151 -17.81 -14.56 -3.69
C GLU A 151 -16.76 -15.24 -2.81
N VAL A 152 -16.09 -16.29 -3.35
CA VAL A 152 -14.89 -16.85 -2.70
C VAL A 152 -13.75 -15.85 -2.84
N PRO A 153 -13.26 -15.25 -1.76
CA PRO A 153 -12.38 -14.11 -1.83
C PRO A 153 -10.90 -14.51 -2.03
N ALA A 154 -10.60 -15.48 -2.90
CA ALA A 154 -9.24 -15.99 -3.08
C ALA A 154 -8.26 -14.90 -3.54
N VAL A 155 -8.64 -14.11 -4.55
CA VAL A 155 -7.84 -12.99 -5.06
C VAL A 155 -7.73 -11.90 -4.00
N ALA A 156 -8.83 -11.59 -3.29
CA ALA A 156 -8.84 -10.62 -2.20
C ALA A 156 -7.88 -11.02 -1.07
N LEU A 157 -7.91 -12.29 -0.66
CA LEU A 157 -7.02 -12.82 0.37
C LEU A 157 -5.55 -12.76 -0.07
N LEU A 158 -5.25 -13.07 -1.34
CA LEU A 158 -3.89 -13.01 -1.86
C LEU A 158 -3.35 -11.57 -1.87
N ILE A 159 -4.16 -10.59 -2.30
CA ILE A 159 -3.82 -9.17 -2.26
C ILE A 159 -3.57 -8.73 -0.81
N ALA A 160 -4.49 -9.05 0.11
CA ALA A 160 -4.38 -8.66 1.50
C ALA A 160 -3.18 -9.31 2.20
N ALA A 161 -2.99 -10.62 2.02
CA ALA A 161 -1.91 -11.37 2.66
C ALA A 161 -0.53 -10.95 2.16
N SER A 162 -0.38 -10.76 0.84
CA SER A 162 0.90 -10.33 0.26
C SER A 162 1.33 -8.96 0.77
N PHE A 163 0.42 -7.99 0.86
CA PHE A 163 0.75 -6.67 1.40
C PHE A 163 0.94 -6.68 2.92
N ALA A 164 0.20 -7.51 3.66
CA ALA A 164 0.41 -7.68 5.10
C ALA A 164 1.80 -8.29 5.39
N ALA A 165 2.21 -9.31 4.62
CA ALA A 165 3.54 -9.89 4.71
C ALA A 165 4.65 -8.88 4.38
N TYR A 166 4.46 -8.11 3.30
CA TYR A 166 5.32 -6.98 2.96
C TYR A 166 5.46 -6.00 4.13
N SER A 167 4.35 -5.56 4.71
CA SER A 167 4.32 -4.62 5.84
C SER A 167 5.06 -5.15 7.07
N ALA A 168 4.88 -6.44 7.38
CA ALA A 168 5.57 -7.11 8.48
C ALA A 168 7.09 -7.15 8.25
N ILE A 169 7.53 -7.47 7.03
CA ILE A 169 8.96 -7.48 6.68
C ILE A 169 9.54 -6.06 6.79
N LYS A 170 8.84 -5.04 6.29
CA LYS A 170 9.27 -3.63 6.40
C LYS A 170 9.43 -3.22 7.86
N ARG A 171 8.47 -3.56 8.72
CA ARG A 171 8.53 -3.31 10.16
C ARG A 171 9.73 -3.98 10.82
N HIS A 172 10.06 -5.21 10.41
CA HIS A 172 11.19 -5.96 10.95
C HIS A 172 12.54 -5.44 10.44
N LEU A 173 12.61 -5.03 9.17
CA LEU A 173 13.84 -4.64 8.50
C LEU A 173 14.41 -3.31 9.04
N ARG A 174 13.57 -2.34 9.40
CA ARG A 174 13.93 -1.01 9.93
C ARG A 174 15.04 -0.32 9.14
N MET A 175 14.95 -0.35 7.82
CA MET A 175 15.93 0.21 6.91
C MET A 175 15.45 1.53 6.30
N ASP A 176 16.39 2.31 5.77
CA ASP A 176 16.11 3.53 5.02
C ASP A 176 15.14 3.22 3.88
N ALA A 177 14.04 3.98 3.81
CA ALA A 177 12.88 3.61 2.99
C ALA A 177 13.22 3.47 1.50
N GLN A 178 13.97 4.42 0.94
CA GLN A 178 14.31 4.44 -0.47
C GLN A 178 15.39 3.42 -0.82
N VAL A 179 16.33 3.18 0.09
CA VAL A 179 17.35 2.12 -0.07
C VAL A 179 16.69 0.75 -0.14
N SER A 180 15.75 0.47 0.79
CA SER A 180 15.01 -0.78 0.78
C SER A 180 14.19 -0.92 -0.51
N LEU A 181 13.45 0.12 -0.91
CA LEU A 181 12.60 0.10 -2.09
C LEU A 181 13.40 -0.10 -3.39
N PHE A 182 14.58 0.51 -3.50
CA PHE A 182 15.49 0.28 -4.62
C PHE A 182 15.85 -1.21 -4.74
N TYR A 183 16.29 -1.83 -3.67
CA TYR A 183 16.67 -3.24 -3.69
C TYR A 183 15.48 -4.19 -3.86
N GLU A 184 14.29 -3.83 -3.39
CA GLU A 184 13.06 -4.60 -3.63
C GLU A 184 12.67 -4.65 -5.10
N THR A 185 13.02 -3.61 -5.87
CA THR A 185 12.67 -3.50 -7.29
C THR A 185 13.78 -3.89 -8.23
N VAL A 186 15.05 -3.68 -7.87
CA VAL A 186 16.20 -3.90 -8.77
C VAL A 186 16.31 -5.34 -9.26
N PHE A 187 15.88 -6.31 -8.47
CA PHE A 187 15.90 -7.73 -8.88
C PHE A 187 14.81 -8.06 -9.91
N PHE A 188 13.72 -7.32 -9.94
CA PHE A 188 12.58 -7.51 -10.84
C PHE A 188 12.58 -6.54 -12.02
N ALA A 189 13.23 -5.39 -11.89
CA ALA A 189 13.28 -4.35 -12.92
C ALA A 189 13.88 -4.84 -14.26
N PRO A 190 14.92 -5.68 -14.34
CA PRO A 190 15.42 -6.18 -15.62
C PRO A 190 14.38 -6.99 -16.39
N PHE A 191 13.59 -7.83 -15.70
CA PHE A 191 12.53 -8.62 -16.32
C PHE A 191 11.37 -7.73 -16.79
N ALA A 192 10.98 -6.75 -15.97
CA ALA A 192 9.97 -5.77 -16.34
C ALA A 192 10.42 -4.93 -17.54
N LEU A 193 11.69 -4.49 -17.56
CA LEU A 193 12.26 -3.74 -18.68
C LEU A 193 12.28 -4.58 -19.97
N ALA A 194 12.70 -5.82 -19.90
CA ALA A 194 12.69 -6.74 -21.06
C ALA A 194 11.26 -6.90 -21.60
N ALA A 195 10.26 -7.04 -20.71
CA ALA A 195 8.86 -7.13 -21.10
C ALA A 195 8.36 -5.81 -21.72
N VAL A 196 8.71 -4.64 -21.15
CA VAL A 196 8.39 -3.33 -21.74
C VAL A 196 8.93 -3.26 -23.17
N VAL A 197 10.22 -3.54 -23.36
CA VAL A 197 10.85 -3.50 -24.69
C VAL A 197 10.15 -4.45 -25.65
N TYR A 198 9.85 -5.66 -25.22
CA TYR A 198 9.15 -6.64 -26.05
C TYR A 198 7.76 -6.14 -26.49
N PHE A 199 6.94 -5.64 -25.57
CA PHE A 199 5.61 -5.16 -25.90
C PHE A 199 5.63 -3.89 -26.75
N GLU A 200 6.56 -2.97 -26.50
CA GLU A 200 6.71 -1.76 -27.34
C GLU A 200 7.14 -2.11 -28.76
N MET A 201 8.12 -3.04 -28.93
CA MET A 201 8.59 -3.47 -30.25
C MET A 201 7.53 -4.31 -31.02
N SER A 202 6.64 -5.02 -30.32
CA SER A 202 5.56 -5.79 -30.93
C SER A 202 4.32 -4.96 -31.27
N GLY A 203 4.33 -3.65 -31.00
CA GLY A 203 3.18 -2.75 -31.23
C GLY A 203 2.04 -2.92 -30.22
N ASN A 204 2.22 -3.72 -29.16
CA ASN A 204 1.26 -3.92 -28.07
C ASN A 204 1.61 -3.11 -26.80
N GLY A 205 2.54 -2.17 -26.93
CA GLY A 205 3.03 -1.33 -25.85
C GLY A 205 2.11 -0.15 -25.50
N ALA A 206 2.64 0.75 -24.70
CA ALA A 206 1.96 2.00 -24.37
C ALA A 206 2.12 3.05 -25.47
N TRP A 207 3.24 2.98 -26.19
CA TRP A 207 3.58 3.94 -27.24
C TRP A 207 2.65 3.75 -28.44
N GLY A 208 2.03 4.83 -28.89
CA GLY A 208 1.05 4.80 -29.99
C GLY A 208 -0.40 4.59 -29.56
N VAL A 209 -0.66 4.20 -28.31
CA VAL A 209 -2.02 4.01 -27.78
C VAL A 209 -2.48 5.25 -26.99
N GLY A 210 -1.57 5.87 -26.22
CA GLY A 210 -1.87 7.02 -25.38
C GLY A 210 -1.74 8.36 -26.10
N GLN A 211 -2.20 9.40 -25.44
CA GLN A 211 -1.98 10.79 -25.82
C GLN A 211 -0.62 11.29 -25.27
N PRO A 212 -0.01 12.34 -25.84
CA PRO A 212 1.30 12.84 -25.38
C PRO A 212 1.39 13.13 -23.88
N TYR A 213 0.34 13.68 -23.26
CA TYR A 213 0.31 13.94 -21.82
C TYR A 213 0.31 12.65 -20.98
N GLN A 214 -0.26 11.57 -21.52
CA GLN A 214 -0.31 10.25 -20.83
C GLN A 214 1.07 9.59 -20.77
N TYR A 215 1.93 9.83 -21.75
CA TYR A 215 3.33 9.37 -21.67
C TYR A 215 4.09 10.10 -20.56
N GLY A 216 3.84 11.40 -20.39
CA GLY A 216 4.37 12.17 -19.26
C GLY A 216 3.87 11.62 -17.92
N LEU A 217 2.58 11.31 -17.81
CA LEU A 217 2.02 10.64 -16.64
C LEU A 217 2.64 9.25 -16.45
N LEU A 218 2.79 8.45 -17.51
CA LEU A 218 3.38 7.12 -17.42
C LEU A 218 4.80 7.17 -16.84
N LEU A 219 5.62 8.14 -17.23
CA LEU A 219 6.96 8.35 -16.66
C LEU A 219 6.93 8.75 -15.18
N LEU A 220 5.85 9.39 -14.72
CA LEU A 220 5.67 9.76 -13.32
C LEU A 220 5.19 8.60 -12.43
N THR A 221 4.83 7.43 -13.01
CA THR A 221 4.33 6.27 -12.23
C THR A 221 5.32 5.80 -11.17
N GLY A 222 6.62 5.91 -11.44
CA GLY A 222 7.67 5.62 -10.47
C GLY A 222 7.56 6.50 -9.22
N LEU A 223 7.45 7.81 -9.42
CA LEU A 223 7.32 8.78 -8.34
C LEU A 223 6.01 8.60 -7.57
N MET A 224 4.89 8.43 -8.30
CA MET A 224 3.55 8.23 -7.72
C MET A 224 3.45 6.94 -6.89
N THR A 225 4.36 5.99 -7.09
CA THR A 225 4.45 4.76 -6.30
C THR A 225 5.52 4.87 -5.22
N ALA A 226 6.72 5.36 -5.55
CA ALA A 226 7.85 5.41 -4.62
C ALA A 226 7.62 6.37 -3.45
N VAL A 227 6.94 7.50 -3.68
CA VAL A 227 6.67 8.49 -2.63
C VAL A 227 5.75 7.93 -1.53
N PRO A 228 4.53 7.44 -1.83
CA PRO A 228 3.68 6.89 -0.77
C PRO A 228 4.26 5.63 -0.13
N LEU A 229 4.93 4.72 -0.88
CA LEU A 229 5.62 3.57 -0.30
C LEU A 229 6.79 3.98 0.60
N GLY A 230 7.50 5.05 0.25
CA GLY A 230 8.54 5.63 1.08
C GLY A 230 7.98 6.11 2.42
N PHE A 231 6.93 6.93 2.39
CA PHE A 231 6.24 7.40 3.61
C PHE A 231 5.63 6.25 4.41
N PHE A 232 5.03 5.26 3.75
CA PHE A 232 4.55 4.04 4.41
C PHE A 232 5.68 3.30 5.15
N THR A 233 6.84 3.13 4.52
CA THR A 233 8.00 2.48 5.14
C THR A 233 8.52 3.29 6.33
N MET A 234 8.59 4.62 6.19
CA MET A 234 8.97 5.50 7.30
C MET A 234 7.99 5.40 8.47
N ALA A 235 6.70 5.24 8.20
CA ALA A 235 5.68 4.98 9.21
C ALA A 235 5.85 3.60 9.85
N ALA A 236 5.98 2.53 9.04
CA ALA A 236 6.15 1.16 9.52
C ALA A 236 7.38 0.98 10.42
N ASN A 237 8.42 1.79 10.22
CA ASN A 237 9.59 1.81 11.09
C ASN A 237 9.33 2.44 12.47
N ARG A 238 8.26 3.24 12.63
CA ARG A 238 8.01 4.11 13.80
C ARG A 238 6.78 3.76 14.61
N ILE A 239 5.74 3.25 13.97
CA ILE A 239 4.48 2.89 14.63
C ILE A 239 4.26 1.37 14.61
N ASP A 240 3.43 0.87 15.52
CA ASP A 240 3.04 -0.53 15.58
C ASP A 240 2.16 -0.93 14.37
N LEU A 241 2.21 -2.23 13.98
CA LEU A 241 1.46 -2.74 12.83
C LEU A 241 -0.05 -2.68 13.05
N VAL A 242 -0.52 -2.81 14.29
CA VAL A 242 -1.95 -2.67 14.61
C VAL A 242 -2.40 -1.23 14.32
N THR A 243 -1.64 -0.22 14.74
CA THR A 243 -1.92 1.18 14.41
C THR A 243 -1.90 1.41 12.90
N LEU A 244 -0.88 0.89 12.22
CA LEU A 244 -0.70 1.02 10.77
C LEU A 244 -1.86 0.35 10.01
N GLY A 245 -2.32 -0.82 10.48
CA GLY A 245 -3.47 -1.50 9.91
C GLY A 245 -4.78 -0.75 10.12
N ILE A 246 -5.07 -0.26 11.35
CA ILE A 246 -6.30 0.52 11.60
C ILE A 246 -6.34 1.77 10.71
N LEU A 247 -5.24 2.52 10.63
CA LEU A 247 -5.14 3.69 9.75
C LEU A 247 -5.23 3.30 8.26
N GLY A 248 -4.92 2.05 7.92
CA GLY A 248 -5.01 1.49 6.57
C GLY A 248 -6.41 1.51 5.96
N TYR A 249 -7.45 1.83 6.74
CA TYR A 249 -8.80 2.07 6.21
C TYR A 249 -9.00 3.47 5.62
N ILE A 250 -8.07 4.40 5.82
CA ILE A 250 -8.17 5.77 5.28
C ILE A 250 -8.14 5.76 3.74
N PRO A 251 -7.18 5.10 3.05
CA PRO A 251 -7.16 5.07 1.59
C PRO A 251 -8.46 4.52 0.98
N PRO A 252 -8.97 3.33 1.34
CA PRO A 252 -10.22 2.83 0.78
C PRO A 252 -11.44 3.71 1.11
N SER A 253 -11.43 4.43 2.24
CA SER A 253 -12.47 5.42 2.54
C SER A 253 -12.44 6.60 1.57
N ILE A 254 -11.26 7.13 1.25
CA ILE A 254 -11.10 8.19 0.25
C ILE A 254 -11.52 7.69 -1.13
N VAL A 255 -11.10 6.48 -1.52
CA VAL A 255 -11.48 5.85 -2.80
C VAL A 255 -12.99 5.70 -2.92
N LEU A 256 -13.67 5.28 -1.85
CA LEU A 256 -15.13 5.21 -1.82
C LEU A 256 -15.78 6.58 -2.07
N LEU A 257 -15.32 7.61 -1.36
CA LEU A 257 -15.85 8.97 -1.54
C LEU A 257 -15.62 9.49 -2.96
N LEU A 258 -14.45 9.18 -3.54
CA LEU A 258 -14.18 9.50 -4.95
C LEU A 258 -15.12 8.73 -5.90
N GLY A 259 -15.37 7.45 -5.64
CA GLY A 259 -16.31 6.62 -6.39
C GLY A 259 -17.69 7.28 -6.45
N ILE A 260 -18.22 7.64 -5.30
CA ILE A 260 -19.56 8.23 -5.17
C ILE A 260 -19.61 9.65 -5.79
N PHE A 261 -18.74 10.56 -5.35
CA PHE A 261 -18.88 11.97 -5.66
C PHE A 261 -18.23 12.41 -6.96
N VAL A 262 -17.11 11.78 -7.34
CA VAL A 262 -16.32 12.15 -8.54
C VAL A 262 -16.64 11.24 -9.71
N PHE A 263 -16.65 9.92 -9.49
CA PHE A 263 -16.85 8.95 -10.56
C PHE A 263 -18.33 8.59 -10.76
N LYS A 264 -19.21 8.97 -9.82
CA LYS A 264 -20.66 8.73 -9.85
C LYS A 264 -20.99 7.24 -10.05
N GLU A 265 -20.20 6.37 -9.41
CA GLU A 265 -20.42 4.93 -9.45
C GLU A 265 -21.68 4.57 -8.67
N PRO A 266 -22.44 3.53 -9.14
CA PRO A 266 -23.61 3.06 -8.40
C PRO A 266 -23.18 2.58 -7.01
N PHE A 267 -23.91 3.05 -6.00
CA PHE A 267 -23.56 2.84 -4.61
C PHE A 267 -24.62 2.00 -3.90
N ASP A 268 -24.18 0.89 -3.30
CA ASP A 268 -25.03 -0.04 -2.60
C ASP A 268 -25.17 0.36 -1.11
N ILE A 269 -26.41 0.30 -0.59
CA ILE A 269 -26.72 0.60 0.81
C ILE A 269 -25.95 -0.32 1.79
N ILE A 270 -25.69 -1.58 1.42
CA ILE A 270 -24.97 -2.52 2.27
C ILE A 270 -23.50 -2.15 2.35
N GLN A 271 -22.90 -1.72 1.25
CA GLN A 271 -21.55 -1.14 1.25
C GLN A 271 -21.50 0.08 2.20
N PHE A 272 -22.51 0.97 2.14
CA PHE A 272 -22.58 2.13 3.04
C PHE A 272 -22.63 1.74 4.51
N ILE A 273 -23.51 0.81 4.87
CA ILE A 273 -23.59 0.32 6.24
C ILE A 273 -22.26 -0.26 6.69
N SER A 274 -21.60 -1.06 5.85
CA SER A 274 -20.28 -1.62 6.13
C SER A 274 -19.24 -0.55 6.42
N PHE A 275 -19.23 0.52 5.61
CA PHE A 275 -18.32 1.66 5.82
C PHE A 275 -18.65 2.44 7.08
N LEU A 276 -19.92 2.65 7.40
CA LEU A 276 -20.30 3.30 8.65
C LEU A 276 -19.78 2.54 9.88
N VAL A 277 -19.84 1.22 9.86
CA VAL A 277 -19.29 0.36 10.92
C VAL A 277 -17.76 0.48 11.00
N ILE A 278 -17.06 0.46 9.86
CA ILE A 278 -15.62 0.67 9.81
C ILE A 278 -15.24 2.05 10.32
N TRP A 279 -15.94 3.10 9.88
CA TRP A 279 -15.68 4.48 10.30
C TRP A 279 -15.97 4.71 11.79
N ALA A 280 -16.97 4.03 12.36
CA ALA A 280 -17.17 4.03 13.80
C ALA A 280 -15.95 3.46 14.54
N GLY A 281 -15.38 2.36 14.04
CA GLY A 281 -14.12 1.81 14.54
C GLY A 281 -12.95 2.80 14.44
N LEU A 282 -12.78 3.46 13.29
CA LEU A 282 -11.74 4.49 13.10
C LEU A 282 -11.93 5.68 14.05
N ALA A 283 -13.17 6.14 14.26
CA ALA A 283 -13.47 7.23 15.19
C ALA A 283 -13.11 6.86 16.64
N ILE A 284 -13.44 5.65 17.08
CA ILE A 284 -13.05 5.13 18.41
C ILE A 284 -11.51 5.10 18.55
N TYR A 285 -10.82 4.62 17.52
CA TYR A 285 -9.36 4.63 17.51
C TYR A 285 -8.79 6.05 17.62
N ALA A 286 -9.31 6.99 16.83
CA ALA A 286 -8.85 8.38 16.83
C ALA A 286 -9.08 9.04 18.20
N CYS A 287 -10.25 8.83 18.82
CA CYS A 287 -10.55 9.32 20.17
C CYS A 287 -9.59 8.73 21.22
N ASP A 288 -9.31 7.42 21.16
CA ASP A 288 -8.35 6.77 22.06
C ASP A 288 -6.95 7.35 21.90
N GLU A 289 -6.50 7.56 20.67
CA GLU A 289 -5.17 8.08 20.39
C GLU A 289 -5.00 9.54 20.88
N ILE A 290 -6.01 10.39 20.65
CA ILE A 290 -6.01 11.79 21.12
C ILE A 290 -5.99 11.85 22.65
N LYS A 291 -6.84 11.05 23.31
CA LYS A 291 -6.91 10.99 24.79
C LYS A 291 -5.55 10.57 25.39
N ASN A 292 -4.93 9.54 24.81
CA ASN A 292 -3.66 9.05 25.31
C ASN A 292 -2.48 9.97 24.96
N SER A 293 -2.56 10.71 23.87
CA SER A 293 -1.57 11.76 23.56
C SER A 293 -1.60 12.91 24.59
N LYS A 294 -2.77 13.23 25.15
CA LYS A 294 -2.91 14.22 26.22
C LYS A 294 -2.43 13.70 27.59
N ASN A 295 -2.76 12.46 27.94
CA ASN A 295 -2.36 11.85 29.23
C ASN A 295 -0.86 11.54 29.32
N ARG A 296 -0.14 11.59 28.21
CA ARG A 296 1.32 11.44 28.17
C ARG A 296 2.04 12.79 28.23
N ARG A 297 1.32 13.91 28.41
CA ARG A 297 1.88 15.22 28.74
C ARG A 297 2.08 15.33 30.24
#